data_30326bc365c885d49f1fb21eb26f166c
#
_entry.id   30326bc365c885d49f1fb21eb26f166c
#
_cell.length_a   1.000
_cell.length_b   1.000
_cell.length_c   1.000
_cell.angle_alpha   90.00
_cell.angle_beta   90.00
_cell.angle_gamma   90.00
#
_symmetry.space_group_name_H-M   'P 1'
#
loop_
_entity.id
_entity.type
_entity.pdbx_description
1 polymer ?
#
loop_
_entity_poly.entity_id
_entity_poly.type
_entity_poly.pdbx_seq_one_letter_code
_entity_poly.pdbx_strand_id
1 'polypeptide(L)'
;MQKLTPGLLVVLFALFAADTKPTLATYVPNSDIQTIFKQAPENGVSDKQIRSVSVGKVNVAIAAVYRSAKANNTSIEHDQVTEIYTIIEGTGTMVTGGKLTNPERLKPDDPTVKVLVGPSMRGGPIESGESRKVGPGDMIIVPPAVPHWFSSIDGAIRYSVVRVDPDKLLPPK
;
A
#
# COMPACT_ATOMS: atom_id res chain seq x y z
N MET A 1 16.60 53.19 41.04
CA MET A 1 15.33 52.46 40.92
C MET A 1 15.35 51.66 39.61
N GLN A 2 15.67 50.37 39.71
CA GLN A 2 15.71 49.48 38.55
C GLN A 2 14.35 48.82 38.39
N LYS A 3 13.74 48.98 37.20
CA LYS A 3 12.47 48.35 36.89
C LYS A 3 12.76 46.90 36.41
N LEU A 4 12.27 45.92 37.19
CA LEU A 4 12.20 44.53 36.74
C LEU A 4 11.04 44.37 35.75
N THR A 5 11.34 43.89 34.53
CA THR A 5 10.37 43.43 33.55
C THR A 5 10.02 41.96 33.84
N PRO A 6 8.73 41.59 33.95
CA PRO A 6 8.35 40.19 34.13
C PRO A 6 8.53 39.41 32.81
N GLY A 7 9.41 38.42 32.85
CA GLY A 7 9.56 37.46 31.73
C GLY A 7 8.33 36.55 31.61
N LEU A 8 7.71 36.52 30.44
CA LEU A 8 6.60 35.63 30.08
C LEU A 8 7.14 34.21 29.88
N LEU A 9 6.84 33.32 30.83
CA LEU A 9 7.15 31.88 30.69
C LEU A 9 6.12 31.22 29.78
N VAL A 10 6.48 31.00 28.54
CA VAL A 10 5.64 30.20 27.60
C VAL A 10 5.86 28.72 27.89
N VAL A 11 4.88 28.10 28.54
CA VAL A 11 4.86 26.62 28.73
C VAL A 11 4.28 26.02 27.48
N LEU A 12 5.15 25.39 26.67
CA LEU A 12 4.75 24.60 25.50
C LEU A 12 4.20 23.26 25.98
N PHE A 13 2.87 23.11 25.98
CA PHE A 13 2.25 21.79 26.14
C PHE A 13 2.42 21.00 24.84
N ALA A 14 3.36 20.06 24.83
CA ALA A 14 3.41 19.03 23.80
C ALA A 14 2.20 18.09 24.00
N LEU A 15 1.19 18.23 23.16
CA LEU A 15 0.10 17.26 23.03
C LEU A 15 0.69 15.96 22.46
N PHE A 16 1.05 15.04 23.34
CA PHE A 16 1.28 13.66 22.92
C PHE A 16 -0.08 13.06 22.55
N ALA A 17 -0.31 12.84 21.24
CA ALA A 17 -1.42 12.02 20.81
C ALA A 17 -1.22 10.62 21.44
N ALA A 18 -2.08 10.27 22.39
CA ALA A 18 -2.06 8.94 22.98
C ALA A 18 -2.38 7.93 21.88
N ASP A 19 -1.46 7.01 21.64
CA ASP A 19 -1.61 5.89 20.71
C ASP A 19 -2.64 4.93 21.32
N THR A 20 -3.93 5.19 21.07
CA THR A 20 -5.03 4.37 21.62
C THR A 20 -4.99 3.01 20.95
N LYS A 21 -4.64 1.99 21.72
CA LYS A 21 -4.73 0.60 21.26
C LYS A 21 -6.16 0.29 20.82
N PRO A 22 -6.38 -0.35 19.64
CA PRO A 22 -7.69 -0.81 19.27
C PRO A 22 -8.23 -1.76 20.35
N THR A 23 -9.46 -1.57 20.78
CA THR A 23 -10.10 -2.41 21.79
C THR A 23 -10.81 -3.63 21.20
N LEU A 24 -11.07 -3.61 19.88
CA LEU A 24 -11.77 -4.65 19.14
C LEU A 24 -11.01 -5.01 17.88
N ALA A 25 -11.20 -6.24 17.40
CA ALA A 25 -10.70 -6.65 16.09
C ALA A 25 -11.41 -5.88 14.97
N THR A 26 -10.66 -5.51 13.94
CA THR A 26 -11.22 -4.93 12.72
C THR A 26 -11.62 -6.04 11.78
N TYR A 27 -12.89 -6.07 11.41
CA TYR A 27 -13.48 -7.06 10.51
C TYR A 27 -13.70 -6.48 9.12
N VAL A 28 -13.26 -7.20 8.10
CA VAL A 28 -13.54 -6.90 6.68
C VAL A 28 -14.39 -8.04 6.14
N PRO A 29 -15.67 -7.83 5.87
CA PRO A 29 -16.53 -8.86 5.30
C PRO A 29 -16.15 -9.15 3.85
N ASN A 30 -16.28 -10.40 3.43
CA ASN A 30 -16.02 -10.78 2.04
C ASN A 30 -16.89 -9.99 1.04
N SER A 31 -18.10 -9.60 1.45
CA SER A 31 -18.99 -8.75 0.63
C SER A 31 -18.36 -7.42 0.20
N ASP A 32 -17.56 -6.80 1.07
CA ASP A 32 -16.86 -5.55 0.76
C ASP A 32 -15.80 -5.78 -0.33
N ILE A 33 -15.05 -6.88 -0.23
CA ILE A 33 -14.05 -7.30 -1.23
C ILE A 33 -14.72 -7.57 -2.58
N GLN A 34 -15.80 -8.36 -2.57
CA GLN A 34 -16.54 -8.70 -3.78
C GLN A 34 -17.20 -7.48 -4.44
N THR A 35 -17.63 -6.50 -3.66
CA THR A 35 -18.18 -5.24 -4.17
C THR A 35 -17.13 -4.48 -4.97
N ILE A 36 -15.89 -4.39 -4.46
CA ILE A 36 -14.78 -3.74 -5.18
C ILE A 36 -14.48 -4.46 -6.50
N PHE A 37 -14.48 -5.79 -6.50
CA PHE A 37 -14.22 -6.56 -7.72
C PHE A 37 -15.32 -6.37 -8.78
N LYS A 38 -16.59 -6.30 -8.37
CA LYS A 38 -17.73 -6.06 -9.26
C LYS A 38 -17.74 -4.65 -9.86
N GLN A 39 -17.20 -3.67 -9.13
CA GLN A 39 -17.12 -2.27 -9.56
C GLN A 39 -15.82 -1.93 -10.29
N ALA A 40 -14.91 -2.90 -10.43
CA ALA A 40 -13.63 -2.67 -11.08
C ALA A 40 -13.82 -2.43 -12.59
N PRO A 41 -13.00 -1.55 -13.19
CA PRO A 41 -13.08 -1.29 -14.63
C PRO A 41 -12.67 -2.53 -15.43
N GLU A 42 -13.36 -2.81 -16.52
CA GLU A 42 -13.06 -3.96 -17.38
C GLU A 42 -11.60 -3.97 -17.87
N ASN A 43 -11.08 -2.80 -18.23
CA ASN A 43 -9.74 -2.63 -18.78
C ASN A 43 -8.92 -1.67 -17.88
N GLY A 44 -8.45 -2.16 -16.73
CA GLY A 44 -7.72 -1.28 -15.83
C GLY A 44 -7.29 -1.95 -14.53
N VAL A 45 -6.88 -1.11 -13.60
CA VAL A 45 -6.54 -1.49 -12.22
C VAL A 45 -7.51 -0.79 -11.27
N SER A 46 -8.05 -1.54 -10.33
CA SER A 46 -8.75 -1.01 -9.16
C SER A 46 -7.99 -1.46 -7.93
N ASP A 47 -7.45 -0.53 -7.17
CA ASP A 47 -6.82 -0.75 -5.87
C ASP A 47 -7.58 0.09 -4.85
N LYS A 48 -8.30 -0.56 -3.95
CA LYS A 48 -9.17 0.11 -2.98
C LYS A 48 -8.88 -0.35 -1.57
N GLN A 49 -8.36 0.58 -0.77
CA GLN A 49 -8.20 0.37 0.67
C GLN A 49 -9.58 0.31 1.33
N ILE A 50 -9.87 -0.78 2.03
CA ILE A 50 -11.15 -1.04 2.69
C ILE A 50 -11.10 -0.54 4.13
N ARG A 51 -10.08 -0.94 4.87
CA ARG A 51 -9.84 -0.54 6.26
C ARG A 51 -8.36 -0.27 6.48
N SER A 52 -8.08 0.68 7.34
CA SER A 52 -6.74 0.96 7.87
C SER A 52 -6.86 1.29 9.35
N VAL A 53 -6.09 0.62 10.17
CA VAL A 53 -6.11 0.76 11.63
C VAL A 53 -4.72 0.96 12.18
N SER A 54 -4.62 1.75 13.24
CA SER A 54 -3.37 1.91 13.99
C SER A 54 -3.20 0.74 14.96
N VAL A 55 -2.09 0.04 14.86
CA VAL A 55 -1.75 -1.12 15.69
C VAL A 55 -0.41 -0.83 16.39
N GLY A 56 -0.49 -0.13 17.52
CA GLY A 56 0.69 0.31 18.24
C GLY A 56 1.55 1.27 17.40
N LYS A 57 2.74 0.85 17.02
CA LYS A 57 3.69 1.70 16.28
C LYS A 57 3.46 1.77 14.77
N VAL A 58 2.62 0.90 14.21
CA VAL A 58 2.38 0.77 12.76
C VAL A 58 0.93 0.99 12.42
N ASN A 59 0.63 1.34 11.17
CA ASN A 59 -0.70 1.19 10.60
C ASN A 59 -0.75 -0.12 9.80
N VAL A 60 -1.90 -0.81 9.88
CA VAL A 60 -2.17 -2.00 9.07
C VAL A 60 -3.43 -1.75 8.26
N ALA A 61 -3.32 -1.89 6.95
CA ALA A 61 -4.43 -1.70 6.03
C ALA A 61 -4.77 -2.99 5.29
N ILE A 62 -6.04 -3.15 4.94
CA ILE A 62 -6.54 -4.21 4.06
C ILE A 62 -7.17 -3.56 2.85
N ALA A 63 -6.76 -4.00 1.67
CA ALA A 63 -7.29 -3.55 0.39
C ALA A 63 -7.69 -4.74 -0.49
N ALA A 64 -8.54 -4.47 -1.48
CA ALA A 64 -8.85 -5.38 -2.57
C ALA A 64 -8.35 -4.78 -3.88
N VAL A 65 -7.69 -5.61 -4.68
CA VAL A 65 -7.09 -5.20 -5.94
C VAL A 65 -7.57 -6.10 -7.07
N TYR A 66 -8.01 -5.44 -8.13
CA TYR A 66 -8.32 -6.03 -9.43
C TYR A 66 -7.35 -5.50 -10.47
N ARG A 67 -6.83 -6.39 -11.31
CA ARG A 67 -6.03 -6.02 -12.47
C ARG A 67 -6.50 -6.80 -13.70
N SER A 68 -6.80 -6.09 -14.77
CA SER A 68 -7.05 -6.68 -16.09
C SER A 68 -5.72 -6.97 -16.81
N ALA A 69 -5.70 -7.99 -17.64
CA ALA A 69 -4.58 -8.24 -18.57
C ALA A 69 -4.34 -7.07 -19.54
N LYS A 70 -5.38 -6.29 -19.82
CA LYS A 70 -5.31 -5.10 -20.69
C LYS A 70 -4.90 -3.83 -19.96
N ALA A 71 -4.72 -3.88 -18.63
CA ALA A 71 -4.24 -2.74 -17.86
C ALA A 71 -2.79 -2.42 -18.23
N ASN A 72 -2.45 -1.13 -18.20
CA ASN A 72 -1.05 -0.72 -18.28
C ASN A 72 -0.38 -1.10 -16.94
N ASN A 73 0.21 -2.29 -16.91
CA ASN A 73 0.91 -2.80 -15.74
C ASN A 73 2.35 -2.25 -15.72
N THR A 74 2.55 -1.18 -14.97
CA THR A 74 3.89 -0.67 -14.65
C THR A 74 4.42 -1.35 -13.40
N SER A 75 5.73 -1.52 -13.32
CA SER A 75 6.38 -1.96 -12.09
C SER A 75 6.42 -0.82 -11.07
N ILE A 76 6.45 -1.19 -9.81
CA ILE A 76 6.44 -0.24 -8.69
C ILE A 76 7.35 -0.74 -7.57
N GLU A 77 7.87 0.19 -6.79
CA GLU A 77 8.67 -0.04 -5.60
C GLU A 77 8.21 0.95 -4.53
N HIS A 78 7.92 0.47 -3.32
CA HIS A 78 7.51 1.29 -2.18
C HIS A 78 8.66 1.50 -1.23
N ASP A 79 8.88 2.72 -0.75
CA ASP A 79 10.04 3.02 0.10
C ASP A 79 9.95 2.35 1.48
N GLN A 80 8.74 2.28 2.07
CA GLN A 80 8.56 1.88 3.48
C GLN A 80 7.48 0.84 3.72
N VAL A 81 6.47 0.77 2.84
CA VAL A 81 5.34 -0.13 3.04
C VAL A 81 5.70 -1.55 2.64
N THR A 82 5.40 -2.51 3.53
CA THR A 82 5.38 -3.93 3.17
C THR A 82 4.01 -4.31 2.67
N GLU A 83 3.92 -5.06 1.58
CA GLU A 83 2.68 -5.62 1.07
C GLU A 83 2.66 -7.14 1.20
N ILE A 84 1.50 -7.68 1.57
CA ILE A 84 1.26 -9.13 1.63
C ILE A 84 0.05 -9.42 0.75
N TYR A 85 0.28 -10.04 -0.40
CA TYR A 85 -0.78 -10.43 -1.33
C TYR A 85 -1.33 -11.80 -1.00
N THR A 86 -2.63 -11.96 -1.16
CA THR A 86 -3.29 -13.27 -1.22
C THR A 86 -4.12 -13.32 -2.49
N ILE A 87 -3.72 -14.17 -3.42
CA ILE A 87 -4.42 -14.32 -4.70
C ILE A 87 -5.76 -15.04 -4.45
N ILE A 88 -6.84 -14.42 -4.90
CA ILE A 88 -8.21 -14.92 -4.71
C ILE A 88 -8.71 -15.58 -5.99
N GLU A 89 -8.46 -14.94 -7.15
CA GLU A 89 -8.97 -15.39 -8.43
C GLU A 89 -8.05 -14.96 -9.58
N GLY A 90 -7.99 -15.77 -10.62
CA GLY A 90 -7.13 -15.52 -11.79
C GLY A 90 -5.69 -15.98 -11.59
N THR A 91 -4.91 -15.92 -12.67
CA THR A 91 -3.51 -16.33 -12.71
C THR A 91 -2.67 -15.28 -13.42
N GLY A 92 -1.37 -15.32 -13.17
CA GLY A 92 -0.44 -14.41 -13.83
C GLY A 92 1.01 -14.76 -13.52
N THR A 93 1.92 -13.98 -14.05
CA THR A 93 3.34 -14.07 -13.72
C THR A 93 3.74 -12.81 -12.96
N MET A 94 4.14 -12.96 -11.72
CA MET A 94 4.68 -11.89 -10.90
C MET A 94 6.20 -11.89 -10.96
N VAL A 95 6.78 -10.70 -11.11
CA VAL A 95 8.24 -10.48 -11.07
C VAL A 95 8.55 -9.62 -9.87
N THR A 96 9.52 -10.04 -9.06
CA THR A 96 9.94 -9.33 -7.84
C THR A 96 11.45 -9.22 -7.75
N GLY A 97 11.95 -8.18 -7.06
CA GLY A 97 13.39 -7.91 -6.92
C GLY A 97 13.99 -7.33 -8.19
N GLY A 98 15.31 -7.41 -8.32
CA GLY A 98 16.02 -6.82 -9.45
C GLY A 98 16.02 -5.29 -9.43
N LYS A 99 15.89 -4.65 -10.61
CA LYS A 99 15.92 -3.20 -10.77
C LYS A 99 14.82 -2.72 -11.71
N LEU A 100 14.19 -1.62 -11.36
CA LEU A 100 13.28 -0.91 -12.25
C LEU A 100 14.05 -0.34 -13.45
N THR A 101 13.54 -0.51 -14.66
CA THR A 101 14.00 0.26 -15.80
C THR A 101 13.32 1.63 -15.83
N ASN A 102 14.08 2.67 -16.18
CA ASN A 102 13.58 4.06 -16.24
C ASN A 102 12.75 4.46 -15.01
N PRO A 103 13.29 4.37 -13.77
CA PRO A 103 12.53 4.65 -12.56
C PRO A 103 12.18 6.14 -12.47
N GLU A 104 10.92 6.42 -12.12
CA GLU A 104 10.42 7.77 -11.86
C GLU A 104 9.80 7.83 -10.47
N ARG A 105 10.19 8.84 -9.69
CA ARG A 105 9.61 9.11 -8.37
C ARG A 105 8.17 9.58 -8.54
N LEU A 106 7.22 8.94 -7.86
CA LEU A 106 5.86 9.43 -7.78
C LEU A 106 5.81 10.77 -7.03
N LYS A 107 4.97 11.67 -7.50
CA LYS A 107 4.78 12.96 -6.86
C LYS A 107 4.11 12.79 -5.49
N PRO A 108 4.44 13.64 -4.50
CA PRO A 108 3.81 13.56 -3.17
C PRO A 108 2.28 13.71 -3.18
N ASP A 109 1.72 14.36 -4.20
CA ASP A 109 0.28 14.55 -4.37
C ASP A 109 -0.41 13.46 -5.19
N ASP A 110 0.34 12.47 -5.70
CA ASP A 110 -0.23 11.27 -6.36
C ASP A 110 -1.14 10.52 -5.39
N PRO A 111 -2.38 10.16 -5.80
CA PRO A 111 -3.29 9.38 -4.97
C PRO A 111 -2.70 8.05 -4.46
N THR A 112 -1.85 7.41 -5.25
CA THR A 112 -1.14 6.18 -4.85
C THR A 112 -0.25 6.43 -3.63
N VAL A 113 0.49 7.55 -3.65
CA VAL A 113 1.35 7.95 -2.54
C VAL A 113 0.52 8.34 -1.31
N LYS A 114 -0.52 9.17 -1.51
CA LYS A 114 -1.29 9.74 -0.39
C LYS A 114 -2.14 8.73 0.38
N VAL A 115 -2.67 7.73 -0.31
CA VAL A 115 -3.72 6.88 0.28
C VAL A 115 -3.49 5.38 0.19
N LEU A 116 -2.48 4.92 -0.58
CA LEU A 116 -2.29 3.48 -0.78
C LEU A 116 -0.98 2.96 -0.20
N VAL A 117 0.17 3.51 -0.61
CA VAL A 117 1.48 2.88 -0.38
C VAL A 117 2.60 3.84 0.03
N GLY A 118 2.29 5.14 0.23
CA GLY A 118 3.32 6.13 0.57
C GLY A 118 4.32 6.40 -0.56
N PRO A 119 5.45 7.03 -0.25
CA PRO A 119 6.49 7.35 -1.22
C PRO A 119 6.93 6.13 -2.02
N SER A 120 6.98 6.27 -3.33
CA SER A 120 7.19 5.13 -4.24
C SER A 120 7.86 5.58 -5.54
N MET A 121 8.43 4.62 -6.26
CA MET A 121 8.90 4.78 -7.64
C MET A 121 8.09 3.88 -8.57
N ARG A 122 7.83 4.34 -9.78
CA ARG A 122 7.35 3.51 -10.90
C ARG A 122 8.41 3.40 -11.96
N GLY A 123 8.33 2.32 -12.74
CA GLY A 123 9.26 2.12 -13.85
C GLY A 123 8.69 1.20 -14.92
N GLY A 124 9.54 0.95 -15.92
CA GLY A 124 9.31 -0.07 -16.94
C GLY A 124 9.53 -1.48 -16.38
N PRO A 125 9.78 -2.47 -17.25
CA PRO A 125 10.06 -3.84 -16.85
C PRO A 125 11.18 -3.95 -15.82
N ILE A 126 11.09 -4.96 -14.95
CA ILE A 126 12.14 -5.25 -13.97
C ILE A 126 13.24 -6.08 -14.63
N GLU A 127 14.48 -5.61 -14.53
CA GLU A 127 15.67 -6.33 -14.95
C GLU A 127 16.22 -7.19 -13.81
N SER A 128 16.64 -8.42 -14.13
CA SER A 128 17.20 -9.37 -13.16
C SER A 128 16.31 -9.69 -11.96
N GLY A 129 15.00 -9.55 -12.12
CA GLY A 129 14.02 -9.97 -11.12
C GLY A 129 13.72 -11.47 -11.20
N GLU A 130 13.14 -11.99 -10.12
CA GLU A 130 12.65 -13.37 -10.08
C GLU A 130 11.20 -13.44 -10.55
N SER A 131 10.93 -14.29 -11.55
CA SER A 131 9.59 -14.51 -12.12
C SER A 131 8.94 -15.76 -11.54
N ARG A 132 7.69 -15.64 -11.08
CA ARG A 132 6.89 -16.76 -10.57
C ARG A 132 5.48 -16.72 -11.15
N LYS A 133 4.97 -17.87 -11.58
CA LYS A 133 3.53 -18.03 -11.82
C LYS A 133 2.82 -18.03 -10.48
N VAL A 134 1.71 -17.30 -10.41
CA VAL A 134 0.88 -17.19 -9.22
C VAL A 134 -0.58 -17.43 -9.57
N GLY A 135 -1.33 -18.01 -8.64
CA GLY A 135 -2.73 -18.34 -8.77
C GLY A 135 -3.47 -18.39 -7.45
N PRO A 136 -4.76 -18.75 -7.44
CA PRO A 136 -5.60 -18.73 -6.24
C PRO A 136 -4.99 -19.52 -5.07
N GLY A 137 -4.94 -18.88 -3.90
CA GLY A 137 -4.35 -19.42 -2.68
C GLY A 137 -2.89 -19.05 -2.45
N ASP A 138 -2.17 -18.59 -3.48
CA ASP A 138 -0.79 -18.15 -3.30
C ASP A 138 -0.71 -16.87 -2.47
N MET A 139 0.32 -16.79 -1.64
CA MET A 139 0.62 -15.62 -0.82
C MET A 139 2.04 -15.11 -1.14
N ILE A 140 2.18 -13.81 -1.26
CA ILE A 140 3.46 -13.17 -1.59
C ILE A 140 3.71 -12.03 -0.58
N ILE A 141 4.88 -12.02 0.04
CA ILE A 141 5.34 -10.89 0.86
C ILE A 141 6.31 -10.09 0.01
N VAL A 142 5.99 -8.81 -0.17
CA VAL A 142 6.84 -7.82 -0.85
C VAL A 142 7.37 -6.84 0.20
N PRO A 143 8.63 -6.96 0.61
CA PRO A 143 9.26 -6.01 1.54
C PRO A 143 9.38 -4.60 0.94
N PRO A 144 9.64 -3.57 1.77
CA PRO A 144 10.01 -2.25 1.29
C PRO A 144 11.22 -2.30 0.35
N ALA A 145 11.29 -1.36 -0.58
CA ALA A 145 12.35 -1.24 -1.58
C ALA A 145 12.55 -2.47 -2.47
N VAL A 146 11.52 -3.31 -2.61
CA VAL A 146 11.52 -4.43 -3.54
C VAL A 146 10.63 -4.10 -4.74
N PRO A 147 11.22 -3.92 -5.94
CA PRO A 147 10.46 -3.76 -7.17
C PRO A 147 9.55 -4.96 -7.43
N HIS A 148 8.32 -4.71 -7.89
CA HIS A 148 7.38 -5.77 -8.19
C HIS A 148 6.37 -5.37 -9.26
N TRP A 149 5.89 -6.34 -10.03
CA TRP A 149 4.84 -6.16 -11.05
C TRP A 149 4.29 -7.49 -11.55
N PHE A 150 3.15 -7.44 -12.21
CA PHE A 150 2.66 -8.57 -13.00
C PHE A 150 3.13 -8.40 -14.46
N SER A 151 4.06 -9.23 -14.90
CA SER A 151 4.56 -9.21 -16.29
C SER A 151 3.55 -9.81 -17.27
N SER A 152 2.68 -10.70 -16.80
CA SER A 152 1.53 -11.20 -17.54
C SER A 152 0.37 -11.51 -16.58
N ILE A 153 -0.85 -11.40 -17.10
CA ILE A 153 -2.10 -11.74 -16.41
C ILE A 153 -2.99 -12.48 -17.41
N ASP A 154 -3.53 -13.63 -17.00
CA ASP A 154 -4.44 -14.40 -17.83
C ASP A 154 -5.88 -13.90 -17.65
N GLY A 155 -6.30 -12.97 -18.51
CA GLY A 155 -7.61 -12.30 -18.42
C GLY A 155 -7.67 -11.23 -17.32
N ALA A 156 -7.84 -11.63 -16.07
CA ALA A 156 -7.81 -10.75 -14.92
C ALA A 156 -7.33 -11.49 -13.67
N ILE A 157 -6.72 -10.74 -12.74
CA ILE A 157 -6.32 -11.25 -11.43
C ILE A 157 -6.96 -10.41 -10.32
N ARG A 158 -7.42 -11.08 -9.25
CA ARG A 158 -8.05 -10.49 -8.05
C ARG A 158 -7.33 -10.97 -6.82
N TYR A 159 -6.96 -10.06 -5.96
CA TYR A 159 -6.26 -10.39 -4.72
C TYR A 159 -6.59 -9.39 -3.62
N SER A 160 -6.48 -9.85 -2.38
CA SER A 160 -6.39 -8.96 -1.24
C SER A 160 -4.94 -8.60 -0.98
N VAL A 161 -4.71 -7.41 -0.44
CA VAL A 161 -3.41 -6.98 0.03
C VAL A 161 -3.51 -6.45 1.45
N VAL A 162 -2.64 -6.95 2.32
CA VAL A 162 -2.38 -6.36 3.63
C VAL A 162 -1.15 -5.47 3.49
N ARG A 163 -1.27 -4.21 3.91
CA ARG A 163 -0.19 -3.23 3.92
C ARG A 163 0.22 -2.92 5.33
N VAL A 164 1.50 -3.08 5.62
CA VAL A 164 2.10 -2.67 6.88
C VAL A 164 2.87 -1.38 6.65
N ASP A 165 2.41 -0.31 7.30
CA ASP A 165 2.96 1.04 7.20
C ASP A 165 3.63 1.42 8.53
N PRO A 166 4.97 1.23 8.64
CA PRO A 166 5.70 1.41 9.89
C PRO A 166 5.78 2.87 10.34
N ASP A 167 5.72 3.80 9.40
CA ASP A 167 5.89 5.23 9.67
C ASP A 167 4.55 5.98 9.74
N LYS A 168 3.43 5.25 9.67
CA LYS A 168 2.07 5.81 9.71
C LYS A 168 1.85 6.93 8.69
N LEU A 169 2.41 6.77 7.50
CA LEU A 169 2.30 7.73 6.39
C LEU A 169 0.88 7.77 5.81
N LEU A 170 0.16 6.67 5.91
CA LEU A 170 -1.17 6.51 5.35
C LEU A 170 -2.22 6.76 6.43
N PRO A 171 -3.29 7.52 6.11
CA PRO A 171 -4.33 7.82 7.08
C PRO A 171 -5.10 6.55 7.48
N PRO A 172 -5.53 6.43 8.74
CA PRO A 172 -6.52 5.44 9.16
C PRO A 172 -7.83 5.62 8.37
N LYS A 173 -8.55 4.50 8.15
CA LYS A 173 -9.81 4.48 7.42
C LYS A 173 -10.82 3.53 8.06
#